data_29479cf72cb64de081e0f7f834196e30
#
_entry.id   29479cf72cb64de081e0f7f834196e30
#
_cell.length_a   1.000
_cell.length_b   1.000
_cell.length_c   1.000
_cell.angle_alpha   90.00
_cell.angle_beta   90.00
_cell.angle_gamma   90.00
#
_symmetry.space_group_name_H-M   'P 1'
#
loop_
_entity.id
_entity.type
_entity.pdbx_description
1 polymer ?
#
loop_
_entity_poly.entity_id
_entity_poly.type
_entity_poly.pdbx_seq_one_letter_code
_entity_poly.pdbx_strand_id
1 'polypeptide(L)'
;MKMITKRGIFLWIMSLAFVVGLVFMTVSLVQNGDTWVMKRFNHHVYSNGELIGAGTIYDKDGDVLAETKDGDRVYSDSATTRKSTLHVVGDPKNFISTGVQSVYSARLTGYSLLFGVHNIQKYGKGNDLKLTIDRDVCDEAYEALDGRKGTVGIVNYKTGDIVCSVSSPSYDVEDVPDNLLTSERYEGVYINRLLDAHYVPGSTFKLVTAICAIENIPDIYSREWVCDGEYQPESGVAIKCNANHGKHINFKDALAKSCNSAFAQIAIELGQEKLATTAKELGIGSVVTVSGTIDSYAGYFDATDKIKLGVDALGWTGVGQGNTRIAPITMLRIVAAVANGGNAVSFNIVDSLANQAGKALDFTLPSNQLSMMNSDVAAKLKEMMRYNVTNHYGESRYKGLNLCAKS
;
A
#
# COMPACT_ATOMS: atom_id res chain seq x y z
N MET A 1 -1.91 -8.85 -67.41
CA MET A 1 -0.80 -8.59 -66.47
C MET A 1 -1.18 -7.67 -65.28
N LYS A 2 -1.65 -6.42 -65.47
CA LYS A 2 -1.98 -5.50 -64.36
C LYS A 2 -2.96 -6.06 -63.30
N MET A 3 -3.92 -6.91 -63.67
CA MET A 3 -4.90 -7.51 -62.73
C MET A 3 -4.31 -8.62 -61.89
N ILE A 4 -3.38 -9.41 -62.44
CA ILE A 4 -2.64 -10.48 -61.75
C ILE A 4 -1.71 -9.86 -60.70
N THR A 5 -1.03 -8.75 -61.05
CA THR A 5 -0.16 -8.03 -60.13
C THR A 5 -0.93 -7.44 -58.95
N LYS A 6 -2.12 -6.85 -59.18
CA LYS A 6 -2.98 -6.32 -58.10
C LYS A 6 -3.43 -7.44 -57.14
N ARG A 7 -3.83 -8.61 -57.69
CA ARG A 7 -4.20 -9.77 -56.87
C ARG A 7 -3.01 -10.31 -56.04
N GLY A 8 -1.83 -10.35 -56.68
CA GLY A 8 -0.61 -10.73 -55.96
C GLY A 8 -0.27 -9.79 -54.82
N ILE A 9 -0.34 -8.47 -55.03
CA ILE A 9 -0.13 -7.46 -53.97
C ILE A 9 -1.14 -7.64 -52.85
N PHE A 10 -2.43 -7.84 -53.17
CA PHE A 10 -3.46 -8.07 -52.17
C PHE A 10 -3.18 -9.30 -51.32
N LEU A 11 -2.74 -10.44 -51.94
CA LEU A 11 -2.38 -11.65 -51.21
C LEU A 11 -1.18 -11.43 -50.29
N TRP A 12 -0.18 -10.67 -50.74
CA TRP A 12 0.97 -10.31 -49.90
C TRP A 12 0.55 -9.46 -48.69
N ILE A 13 -0.34 -8.48 -48.88
CA ILE A 13 -0.88 -7.67 -47.78
C ILE A 13 -1.63 -8.55 -46.78
N MET A 14 -2.49 -9.45 -47.27
CA MET A 14 -3.23 -10.39 -46.42
C MET A 14 -2.31 -11.34 -45.66
N SER A 15 -1.29 -11.87 -46.33
CA SER A 15 -0.28 -12.75 -45.67
C SER A 15 0.51 -11.98 -44.63
N LEU A 16 0.92 -10.76 -44.91
CA LEU A 16 1.61 -9.90 -43.94
C LEU A 16 0.71 -9.60 -42.73
N ALA A 17 -0.54 -9.24 -42.94
CA ALA A 17 -1.50 -8.99 -41.89
C ALA A 17 -1.72 -10.23 -41.02
N PHE A 18 -1.78 -11.42 -41.63
CA PHE A 18 -1.89 -12.69 -40.92
C PHE A 18 -0.65 -12.98 -40.04
N VAL A 19 0.55 -12.77 -40.58
CA VAL A 19 1.81 -12.94 -39.83
C VAL A 19 1.88 -11.95 -38.66
N VAL A 20 1.52 -10.68 -38.89
CA VAL A 20 1.46 -9.68 -37.82
C VAL A 20 0.45 -10.09 -36.75
N GLY A 21 -0.73 -10.59 -37.14
CA GLY A 21 -1.73 -11.12 -36.22
C GLY A 21 -1.23 -12.30 -35.38
N LEU A 22 -0.51 -13.24 -36.01
CA LEU A 22 0.10 -14.36 -35.30
C LEU A 22 1.17 -13.90 -34.29
N VAL A 23 2.04 -12.98 -34.70
CA VAL A 23 3.04 -12.41 -33.79
C VAL A 23 2.36 -11.72 -32.62
N PHE A 24 1.36 -10.88 -32.88
CA PHE A 24 0.59 -10.22 -31.82
C PHE A 24 -0.06 -11.23 -30.88
N MET A 25 -0.72 -12.27 -31.42
CA MET A 25 -1.35 -13.32 -30.63
C MET A 25 -0.32 -14.08 -29.76
N THR A 26 0.84 -14.40 -30.34
CA THR A 26 1.92 -15.10 -29.61
C THR A 26 2.46 -14.22 -28.47
N VAL A 27 2.73 -12.95 -28.74
CA VAL A 27 3.18 -12.00 -27.72
C VAL A 27 2.10 -11.85 -26.62
N SER A 28 0.84 -11.70 -27.00
CA SER A 28 -0.27 -11.61 -26.05
C SER A 28 -0.42 -12.88 -25.21
N LEU A 29 -0.21 -14.07 -25.79
CA LEU A 29 -0.24 -15.34 -25.06
C LEU A 29 0.90 -15.43 -24.06
N VAL A 30 2.11 -15.02 -24.43
CA VAL A 30 3.27 -15.03 -23.54
C VAL A 30 3.08 -14.04 -22.38
N GLN A 31 2.52 -12.86 -22.64
CA GLN A 31 2.35 -11.80 -21.66
C GLN A 31 1.14 -12.01 -20.73
N ASN A 32 0.06 -12.61 -21.23
CA ASN A 32 -1.23 -12.67 -20.52
C ASN A 32 -1.75 -14.09 -20.30
N GLY A 33 -0.99 -15.12 -20.72
CA GLY A 33 -1.44 -16.51 -20.67
C GLY A 33 -1.80 -16.98 -19.27
N ASP A 34 -1.03 -16.56 -18.26
CA ASP A 34 -1.31 -16.80 -16.85
C ASP A 34 -2.63 -16.19 -16.42
N THR A 35 -2.85 -14.91 -16.73
CA THR A 35 -4.09 -14.20 -16.42
C THR A 35 -5.31 -14.84 -17.11
N TRP A 36 -5.16 -15.32 -18.34
CA TRP A 36 -6.25 -15.97 -19.06
C TRP A 36 -6.61 -17.33 -18.47
N VAL A 37 -5.61 -18.11 -18.08
CA VAL A 37 -5.83 -19.43 -17.46
C VAL A 37 -6.41 -19.30 -16.07
N MET A 38 -6.02 -18.27 -15.29
CA MET A 38 -6.52 -18.03 -13.93
C MET A 38 -7.91 -17.36 -13.88
N LYS A 39 -8.71 -17.43 -14.94
CA LYS A 39 -10.10 -16.96 -14.90
C LYS A 39 -10.99 -17.94 -14.11
N ARG A 40 -11.88 -17.42 -13.25
CA ARG A 40 -12.74 -18.18 -12.32
C ARG A 40 -13.63 -19.23 -12.98
N PHE A 41 -13.95 -19.07 -14.27
CA PHE A 41 -14.73 -20.06 -15.02
C PHE A 41 -13.91 -21.25 -15.53
N ASN A 42 -12.57 -21.24 -15.34
CA ASN A 42 -11.72 -22.37 -15.73
C ASN A 42 -11.79 -23.48 -14.68
N HIS A 43 -12.61 -24.49 -14.94
CA HIS A 43 -12.80 -25.64 -14.04
C HIS A 43 -11.56 -26.53 -13.87
N HIS A 44 -10.50 -26.33 -14.65
CA HIS A 44 -9.21 -27.00 -14.43
C HIS A 44 -8.37 -26.32 -13.34
N VAL A 45 -8.72 -25.12 -12.96
CA VAL A 45 -8.02 -24.31 -11.96
C VAL A 45 -8.88 -24.06 -10.74
N TYR A 46 -10.20 -24.00 -10.92
CA TYR A 46 -11.16 -23.72 -9.86
C TYR A 46 -12.24 -24.80 -9.75
N SER A 47 -12.54 -25.22 -8.52
CA SER A 47 -13.72 -26.01 -8.16
C SER A 47 -14.57 -25.24 -7.17
N ASN A 48 -15.86 -25.10 -7.44
CA ASN A 48 -16.77 -24.30 -6.60
C ASN A 48 -16.31 -22.87 -6.33
N GLY A 49 -15.47 -22.31 -7.22
CA GLY A 49 -14.87 -20.98 -7.10
C GLY A 49 -13.57 -20.93 -6.29
N GLU A 50 -13.11 -22.05 -5.77
CA GLU A 50 -11.86 -22.18 -5.01
C GLU A 50 -10.73 -22.72 -5.87
N LEU A 51 -9.50 -22.30 -5.55
CA LEU A 51 -8.30 -22.63 -6.30
C LEU A 51 -7.87 -24.08 -6.02
N ILE A 52 -7.82 -24.92 -7.07
CA ILE A 52 -7.47 -26.34 -6.95
C ILE A 52 -5.95 -26.52 -6.97
N GLY A 53 -5.42 -27.32 -6.05
CA GLY A 53 -4.03 -27.80 -6.07
C GLY A 53 -3.00 -26.66 -5.93
N ALA A 54 -3.36 -25.56 -5.32
CA ALA A 54 -2.43 -24.51 -4.98
C ALA A 54 -1.45 -24.99 -3.92
N GLY A 55 -0.19 -24.55 -4.01
CA GLY A 55 0.83 -24.81 -2.99
C GLY A 55 0.52 -24.12 -1.67
N THR A 56 1.39 -24.34 -0.69
CA THR A 56 1.26 -23.82 0.66
C THR A 56 1.71 -22.37 0.73
N ILE A 57 1.00 -21.57 1.50
CA ILE A 57 1.38 -20.19 1.85
C ILE A 57 1.85 -20.21 3.30
N TYR A 58 3.09 -19.79 3.52
CA TYR A 58 3.73 -19.71 4.83
C TYR A 58 3.93 -18.26 5.25
N ASP A 59 3.94 -18.02 6.54
CA ASP A 59 4.47 -16.77 7.10
C ASP A 59 6.02 -16.76 7.10
N LYS A 60 6.63 -15.72 7.71
CA LYS A 60 8.09 -15.58 7.77
C LYS A 60 8.81 -16.69 8.56
N ASP A 61 8.13 -17.33 9.50
CA ASP A 61 8.69 -18.38 10.36
C ASP A 61 8.41 -19.80 9.86
N GLY A 62 7.60 -19.92 8.80
CA GLY A 62 7.24 -21.17 8.17
C GLY A 62 5.95 -21.77 8.71
N ASP A 63 5.16 -20.98 9.43
CA ASP A 63 3.84 -21.37 9.86
C ASP A 63 2.85 -21.32 8.70
N VAL A 64 1.98 -22.34 8.62
CA VAL A 64 1.01 -22.47 7.54
C VAL A 64 -0.12 -21.46 7.71
N LEU A 65 -0.31 -20.62 6.68
CA LEU A 65 -1.44 -19.70 6.59
C LEU A 65 -2.58 -20.26 5.72
N ALA A 66 -2.22 -20.97 4.65
CA ALA A 66 -3.17 -21.70 3.80
C ALA A 66 -2.45 -22.80 3.03
N GLU A 67 -3.09 -23.98 2.92
CA GLU A 67 -2.55 -25.12 2.17
C GLU A 67 -3.68 -25.89 1.47
N THR A 68 -3.32 -26.81 0.57
CA THR A 68 -4.28 -27.75 -0.05
C THR A 68 -4.12 -29.12 0.60
N LYS A 69 -5.19 -29.61 1.26
CA LYS A 69 -5.31 -30.95 1.84
C LYS A 69 -6.47 -31.69 1.19
N ASP A 70 -6.23 -32.90 0.71
CA ASP A 70 -7.23 -33.79 0.10
C ASP A 70 -8.04 -33.16 -1.06
N GLY A 71 -7.46 -32.13 -1.69
CA GLY A 71 -8.07 -31.39 -2.79
C GLY A 71 -8.75 -30.08 -2.38
N ASP A 72 -9.01 -29.87 -1.11
CA ASP A 72 -9.65 -28.67 -0.56
C ASP A 72 -8.62 -27.66 -0.06
N ARG A 73 -8.95 -26.39 -0.18
CA ARG A 73 -8.15 -25.29 0.36
C ARG A 73 -8.49 -25.09 1.83
N VAL A 74 -7.53 -25.33 2.72
CA VAL A 74 -7.65 -25.15 4.16
C VAL A 74 -6.74 -24.03 4.64
N TYR A 75 -7.15 -23.36 5.70
CA TYR A 75 -6.45 -22.21 6.28
C TYR A 75 -5.90 -22.55 7.66
N SER A 76 -5.14 -21.63 8.25
CA SER A 76 -4.58 -21.80 9.61
C SER A 76 -5.65 -22.28 10.60
N ASP A 77 -5.26 -23.14 11.55
CA ASP A 77 -6.15 -23.65 12.61
C ASP A 77 -6.64 -22.54 13.55
N SER A 78 -5.90 -21.43 13.66
CA SER A 78 -6.26 -20.28 14.48
C SER A 78 -7.28 -19.38 13.79
N ALA A 79 -8.46 -19.21 14.38
CA ALA A 79 -9.47 -18.27 13.89
C ALA A 79 -9.00 -16.80 13.91
N THR A 80 -8.15 -16.42 14.88
CA THR A 80 -7.55 -15.09 14.93
C THR A 80 -6.61 -14.88 13.75
N THR A 81 -5.73 -15.84 13.48
CA THR A 81 -4.80 -15.80 12.34
C THR A 81 -5.54 -15.75 10.99
N ARG A 82 -6.62 -16.55 10.82
CA ARG A 82 -7.44 -16.48 9.61
C ARG A 82 -8.03 -15.08 9.38
N LYS A 83 -8.47 -14.41 10.44
CA LYS A 83 -9.01 -13.04 10.37
C LYS A 83 -7.93 -11.99 10.18
N SER A 84 -6.82 -12.08 10.91
CA SER A 84 -5.73 -11.09 10.87
C SER A 84 -5.02 -11.09 9.52
N THR A 85 -4.83 -12.26 8.92
CA THR A 85 -4.10 -12.43 7.66
C THR A 85 -4.99 -12.46 6.42
N LEU A 86 -6.33 -12.39 6.57
CA LEU A 86 -7.30 -12.52 5.49
C LEU A 86 -6.95 -11.67 4.25
N HIS A 87 -6.65 -10.38 4.45
CA HIS A 87 -6.43 -9.45 3.34
C HIS A 87 -5.06 -9.62 2.68
N VAL A 88 -4.14 -10.32 3.33
CA VAL A 88 -2.83 -10.68 2.77
C VAL A 88 -2.93 -12.02 2.04
N VAL A 89 -3.44 -13.04 2.70
CA VAL A 89 -3.57 -14.38 2.11
C VAL A 89 -4.60 -14.38 0.98
N GLY A 90 -5.74 -13.75 1.21
CA GLY A 90 -6.90 -13.77 0.33
C GLY A 90 -7.97 -14.77 0.81
N ASP A 91 -9.17 -14.61 0.30
CA ASP A 91 -10.31 -15.48 0.56
C ASP A 91 -10.39 -16.63 -0.45
N PRO A 92 -11.08 -17.75 -0.13
CA PRO A 92 -11.19 -18.91 -1.02
C PRO A 92 -11.74 -18.56 -2.40
N LYS A 93 -12.66 -17.59 -2.46
CA LYS A 93 -13.35 -17.18 -3.70
C LYS A 93 -12.65 -16.02 -4.42
N ASN A 94 -11.48 -15.60 -3.95
CA ASN A 94 -10.69 -14.50 -4.54
C ASN A 94 -11.48 -13.18 -4.72
N PHE A 95 -12.33 -12.81 -3.75
CA PHE A 95 -12.97 -11.49 -3.73
C PHE A 95 -11.98 -10.40 -3.33
N ILE A 96 -10.97 -10.77 -2.53
CA ILE A 96 -9.87 -9.87 -2.15
C ILE A 96 -8.82 -9.91 -3.26
N SER A 97 -8.88 -8.93 -4.16
CA SER A 97 -8.05 -8.90 -5.38
C SER A 97 -6.56 -8.72 -5.10
N THR A 98 -6.19 -8.10 -3.98
CA THR A 98 -4.80 -7.87 -3.54
C THR A 98 -4.23 -9.00 -2.69
N GLY A 99 -5.04 -10.02 -2.36
CA GLY A 99 -4.57 -11.20 -1.66
C GLY A 99 -3.56 -12.00 -2.49
N VAL A 100 -2.50 -12.51 -1.85
CA VAL A 100 -1.44 -13.26 -2.55
C VAL A 100 -1.98 -14.49 -3.28
N GLN A 101 -3.05 -15.09 -2.76
CA GLN A 101 -3.73 -16.23 -3.40
C GLN A 101 -4.35 -15.85 -4.75
N SER A 102 -4.87 -14.63 -4.87
CA SER A 102 -5.39 -14.09 -6.13
C SER A 102 -4.28 -13.68 -7.07
N VAL A 103 -3.33 -12.89 -6.59
CA VAL A 103 -2.26 -12.28 -7.40
C VAL A 103 -1.25 -13.32 -7.87
N TYR A 104 -0.89 -14.27 -7.02
CA TYR A 104 0.08 -15.31 -7.32
C TYR A 104 -0.56 -16.66 -7.69
N SER A 105 -1.86 -16.68 -8.05
CA SER A 105 -2.60 -17.91 -8.38
C SER A 105 -1.89 -18.78 -9.42
N ALA A 106 -1.35 -18.19 -10.48
CA ALA A 106 -0.59 -18.89 -11.51
C ALA A 106 0.70 -19.53 -10.95
N ARG A 107 1.39 -18.83 -10.05
CA ARG A 107 2.59 -19.34 -9.38
C ARG A 107 2.22 -20.46 -8.39
N LEU A 108 1.23 -20.23 -7.57
CA LEU A 108 0.72 -21.20 -6.58
C LEU A 108 0.21 -22.49 -7.23
N THR A 109 -0.38 -22.44 -8.42
CA THR A 109 -0.82 -23.63 -9.17
C THR A 109 0.26 -24.27 -10.02
N GLY A 110 1.47 -23.70 -10.03
CA GLY A 110 2.57 -24.20 -10.85
C GLY A 110 2.30 -24.07 -12.35
N TYR A 111 1.57 -23.03 -12.77
CA TYR A 111 1.30 -22.78 -14.18
C TYR A 111 2.61 -22.63 -15.00
N SER A 112 2.62 -23.28 -16.14
CA SER A 112 3.65 -23.16 -17.15
C SER A 112 3.03 -22.92 -18.52
N LEU A 113 3.54 -21.95 -19.28
CA LEU A 113 3.06 -21.68 -20.63
C LEU A 113 3.12 -22.89 -21.56
N LEU A 114 4.14 -23.77 -21.36
CA LEU A 114 4.35 -24.97 -22.20
C LEU A 114 3.54 -26.17 -21.74
N PHE A 115 3.29 -26.32 -20.44
CA PHE A 115 2.74 -27.55 -19.86
C PHE A 115 1.38 -27.33 -19.17
N GLY A 116 0.90 -26.10 -19.12
CA GLY A 116 -0.36 -25.75 -18.45
C GLY A 116 -0.25 -25.68 -16.93
N VAL A 117 -1.36 -25.88 -16.24
CA VAL A 117 -1.46 -25.98 -14.78
C VAL A 117 -1.15 -27.40 -14.31
N HIS A 118 -0.69 -27.55 -13.08
CA HIS A 118 -0.40 -28.86 -12.45
C HIS A 118 0.57 -29.72 -13.27
N ASN A 119 1.59 -29.09 -13.82
CA ASN A 119 2.53 -29.68 -14.77
C ASN A 119 3.12 -31.03 -14.34
N ILE A 120 3.18 -31.32 -13.05
CA ILE A 120 3.68 -32.59 -12.53
C ILE A 120 2.62 -33.19 -11.59
N GLN A 121 1.57 -33.76 -12.16
CA GLN A 121 0.51 -34.49 -11.44
C GLN A 121 1.05 -35.48 -10.40
N LYS A 122 2.28 -35.96 -10.57
CA LYS A 122 2.94 -36.90 -9.65
C LYS A 122 3.04 -36.37 -8.22
N TYR A 123 3.01 -35.06 -8.01
CA TYR A 123 3.18 -34.43 -6.70
C TYR A 123 1.94 -33.69 -6.19
N GLY A 124 0.88 -33.55 -6.99
CA GLY A 124 -0.46 -33.14 -6.57
C GLY A 124 -0.64 -31.70 -6.08
N LYS A 125 0.43 -30.89 -5.99
CA LYS A 125 0.40 -29.54 -5.45
C LYS A 125 1.16 -28.56 -6.37
N GLY A 126 0.82 -27.28 -6.29
CA GLY A 126 1.54 -26.20 -6.95
C GLY A 126 2.83 -25.79 -6.21
N ASN A 127 3.27 -24.59 -6.36
CA ASN A 127 4.47 -24.08 -5.69
C ASN A 127 4.13 -23.42 -4.36
N ASP A 128 5.02 -23.53 -3.40
CA ASP A 128 4.88 -22.94 -2.09
C ASP A 128 5.37 -21.49 -2.07
N LEU A 129 4.65 -20.63 -1.38
CA LEU A 129 4.92 -19.21 -1.25
C LEU A 129 5.23 -18.87 0.21
N LYS A 130 6.41 -18.31 0.48
CA LYS A 130 6.76 -17.79 1.78
C LYS A 130 6.59 -16.28 1.80
N LEU A 131 5.89 -15.77 2.81
CA LEU A 131 5.63 -14.35 3.00
C LEU A 131 6.61 -13.73 4.00
N THR A 132 6.66 -12.42 4.02
CA THR A 132 7.46 -11.63 4.98
C THR A 132 6.69 -11.30 6.25
N ILE A 133 5.36 -11.53 6.28
CA ILE A 133 4.52 -11.22 7.44
C ILE A 133 4.81 -12.16 8.61
N ASP A 134 4.69 -11.61 9.80
CA ASP A 134 4.72 -12.31 11.08
C ASP A 134 3.28 -12.48 11.56
N ARG A 135 2.78 -13.72 11.61
CA ARG A 135 1.40 -13.99 11.99
C ARG A 135 1.09 -13.54 13.41
N ASP A 136 2.04 -13.72 14.35
CA ASP A 136 1.82 -13.37 15.75
C ASP A 136 1.68 -11.84 15.91
N VAL A 137 2.50 -11.06 15.17
CA VAL A 137 2.37 -9.60 15.12
C VAL A 137 1.05 -9.19 14.42
N CYS A 138 0.61 -9.92 13.40
CA CYS A 138 -0.69 -9.67 12.76
C CYS A 138 -1.86 -9.95 13.71
N ASP A 139 -1.79 -11.03 14.49
CA ASP A 139 -2.82 -11.40 15.45
C ASP A 139 -2.96 -10.35 16.56
N GLU A 140 -1.86 -9.93 17.16
CA GLU A 140 -1.82 -8.83 18.14
C GLU A 140 -2.36 -7.51 17.55
N ALA A 141 -1.98 -7.18 16.32
CA ALA A 141 -2.47 -5.98 15.64
C ALA A 141 -3.97 -6.03 15.36
N TYR A 142 -4.50 -7.22 15.03
CA TYR A 142 -5.92 -7.43 14.81
C TYR A 142 -6.72 -7.28 16.11
N GLU A 143 -6.22 -7.87 17.20
CA GLU A 143 -6.83 -7.73 18.53
C GLU A 143 -6.78 -6.28 19.02
N ALA A 144 -5.68 -5.57 18.79
CA ALA A 144 -5.54 -4.15 19.15
C ALA A 144 -6.50 -3.24 18.38
N LEU A 145 -6.95 -3.62 17.17
CA LEU A 145 -8.00 -2.90 16.46
C LEU A 145 -9.36 -3.00 17.15
N ASP A 146 -9.60 -4.06 17.94
CA ASP A 146 -10.78 -4.23 18.79
C ASP A 146 -12.09 -3.94 18.03
N GLY A 147 -12.24 -4.51 16.83
CA GLY A 147 -13.41 -4.34 15.97
C GLY A 147 -13.56 -2.97 15.30
N ARG A 148 -12.64 -2.03 15.54
CA ARG A 148 -12.63 -0.74 14.85
C ARG A 148 -12.30 -0.91 13.37
N LYS A 149 -12.98 -0.19 12.49
CA LYS A 149 -12.66 -0.15 11.05
C LYS A 149 -11.33 0.59 10.86
N GLY A 150 -10.35 -0.07 10.24
CA GLY A 150 -9.03 0.52 10.01
C GLY A 150 -7.99 -0.48 9.52
N THR A 151 -6.74 -0.09 9.59
CA THR A 151 -5.61 -0.93 9.19
C THR A 151 -4.39 -0.71 10.08
N VAL A 152 -3.58 -1.76 10.25
CA VAL A 152 -2.25 -1.69 10.84
C VAL A 152 -1.26 -2.18 9.79
N GLY A 153 -0.26 -1.35 9.49
CA GLY A 153 0.85 -1.70 8.61
C GLY A 153 2.18 -1.52 9.33
N ILE A 154 3.03 -2.55 9.31
CA ILE A 154 4.40 -2.50 9.85
C ILE A 154 5.37 -2.94 8.76
N VAL A 155 6.41 -2.16 8.54
CA VAL A 155 7.44 -2.43 7.54
C VAL A 155 8.84 -2.32 8.16
N ASN A 156 9.74 -3.19 7.75
CA ASN A 156 11.16 -2.99 7.98
C ASN A 156 11.67 -1.95 6.97
N TYR A 157 11.95 -0.74 7.44
CA TYR A 157 12.33 0.38 6.58
C TYR A 157 13.69 0.20 5.87
N LYS A 158 14.50 -0.80 6.25
CA LYS A 158 15.80 -1.09 5.62
C LYS A 158 15.67 -2.12 4.51
N THR A 159 14.87 -3.17 4.72
CA THR A 159 14.70 -4.27 3.75
C THR A 159 13.48 -4.08 2.86
N GLY A 160 12.48 -3.34 3.33
CA GLY A 160 11.20 -3.18 2.66
C GLY A 160 10.18 -4.29 2.99
N ASP A 161 10.55 -5.26 3.83
CA ASP A 161 9.66 -6.36 4.18
C ASP A 161 8.47 -5.85 4.98
N ILE A 162 7.27 -6.15 4.51
CA ILE A 162 6.03 -5.90 5.24
C ILE A 162 5.89 -7.00 6.29
N VAL A 163 6.06 -6.63 7.55
CA VAL A 163 5.98 -7.55 8.69
C VAL A 163 4.53 -7.74 9.15
N CYS A 164 3.68 -6.72 8.97
CA CYS A 164 2.28 -6.76 9.34
C CYS A 164 1.45 -5.96 8.33
N SER A 165 0.33 -6.53 7.90
CA SER A 165 -0.69 -5.87 7.07
C SER A 165 -2.06 -6.40 7.45
N VAL A 166 -2.67 -5.77 8.44
CA VAL A 166 -3.98 -6.14 8.97
C VAL A 166 -5.02 -5.13 8.54
N SER A 167 -6.19 -5.59 8.13
CA SER A 167 -7.35 -4.74 7.84
C SER A 167 -8.58 -5.22 8.61
N SER A 168 -9.38 -4.27 9.08
CA SER A 168 -10.67 -4.51 9.75
C SER A 168 -11.75 -3.61 9.12
N PRO A 169 -12.98 -4.13 8.87
CA PRO A 169 -13.48 -5.43 9.27
C PRO A 169 -12.85 -6.59 8.51
N SER A 170 -12.87 -7.75 9.14
CA SER A 170 -12.44 -9.03 8.59
C SER A 170 -13.44 -10.11 8.99
N TYR A 171 -13.31 -11.30 8.41
CA TYR A 171 -14.13 -12.47 8.74
C TYR A 171 -13.31 -13.74 8.74
N ASP A 172 -13.84 -14.79 9.35
CA ASP A 172 -13.25 -16.10 9.34
C ASP A 172 -13.66 -16.86 8.07
N VAL A 173 -12.70 -17.28 7.27
CA VAL A 173 -12.96 -17.99 6.01
C VAL A 173 -13.53 -19.40 6.21
N GLU A 174 -13.31 -19.99 7.40
CA GLU A 174 -13.86 -21.31 7.78
C GLU A 174 -15.25 -21.19 8.46
N ASP A 175 -15.62 -19.97 8.89
CA ASP A 175 -16.94 -19.69 9.50
C ASP A 175 -17.48 -18.37 8.95
N VAL A 176 -17.88 -18.40 7.68
CA VAL A 176 -18.32 -17.20 6.94
C VAL A 176 -19.68 -16.74 7.47
N PRO A 177 -19.81 -15.51 7.97
CA PRO A 177 -21.08 -15.00 8.49
C PRO A 177 -22.17 -14.92 7.41
N ASP A 178 -23.38 -15.41 7.71
CA ASP A 178 -24.53 -15.35 6.78
C ASP A 178 -24.87 -13.92 6.35
N ASN A 179 -24.62 -12.95 7.20
CA ASN A 179 -24.89 -11.53 6.97
C ASN A 179 -23.68 -10.73 6.49
N LEU A 180 -22.63 -11.40 5.97
CA LEU A 180 -21.37 -10.78 5.57
C LEU A 180 -21.57 -9.58 4.60
N LEU A 181 -22.53 -9.70 3.67
CA LEU A 181 -22.77 -8.67 2.64
C LEU A 181 -23.87 -7.67 3.03
N THR A 182 -24.63 -7.94 4.09
CA THR A 182 -25.81 -7.13 4.45
C THR A 182 -25.64 -6.35 5.73
N SER A 183 -24.66 -6.69 6.57
CA SER A 183 -24.40 -6.02 7.84
C SER A 183 -23.40 -4.88 7.68
N GLU A 184 -23.72 -3.72 8.21
CA GLU A 184 -22.82 -2.55 8.28
C GLU A 184 -21.49 -2.85 9.00
N ARG A 185 -21.49 -3.87 9.88
CA ARG A 185 -20.29 -4.35 10.56
C ARG A 185 -19.21 -4.75 9.55
N TYR A 186 -19.60 -5.38 8.45
CA TYR A 186 -18.71 -5.92 7.42
C TYR A 186 -18.55 -5.02 6.19
N GLU A 187 -19.03 -3.77 6.24
CA GLU A 187 -18.89 -2.84 5.14
C GLU A 187 -17.41 -2.66 4.72
N GLY A 188 -17.12 -2.95 3.45
CA GLY A 188 -15.75 -2.93 2.91
C GLY A 188 -14.86 -4.07 3.40
N VAL A 189 -15.43 -5.22 3.76
CA VAL A 189 -14.73 -6.40 4.28
C VAL A 189 -13.73 -7.00 3.30
N TYR A 190 -13.90 -6.80 2.00
CA TYR A 190 -12.98 -7.28 0.97
C TYR A 190 -11.88 -6.27 0.61
N ILE A 191 -11.89 -5.08 1.23
CA ILE A 191 -10.91 -4.03 0.95
C ILE A 191 -9.66 -4.25 1.81
N ASN A 192 -8.51 -4.47 1.17
CA ASN A 192 -7.23 -4.35 1.85
C ASN A 192 -6.98 -2.86 2.16
N ARG A 193 -7.25 -2.47 3.40
CA ARG A 193 -7.25 -1.07 3.79
C ARG A 193 -5.87 -0.43 3.82
N LEU A 194 -4.81 -1.22 3.91
CA LEU A 194 -3.45 -0.72 3.79
C LEU A 194 -3.16 -0.24 2.36
N LEU A 195 -3.67 -0.98 1.36
CA LEU A 195 -3.38 -0.79 -0.06
C LEU A 195 -4.48 -0.01 -0.79
N ASP A 196 -5.74 -0.46 -0.67
CA ASP A 196 -6.83 -0.03 -1.56
C ASP A 196 -7.74 1.03 -0.95
N ALA A 197 -7.76 1.18 0.38
CA ALA A 197 -8.53 2.26 0.99
C ALA A 197 -7.81 3.60 0.84
N HIS A 198 -8.62 4.65 0.77
CA HIS A 198 -8.14 6.02 0.65
C HIS A 198 -8.78 6.90 1.73
N TYR A 199 -7.93 7.51 2.52
CA TYR A 199 -8.34 8.33 3.65
C TYR A 199 -7.89 9.77 3.48
N VAL A 200 -8.62 10.68 4.14
CA VAL A 200 -8.11 12.02 4.43
C VAL A 200 -6.93 11.84 5.39
N PRO A 201 -5.72 12.27 5.03
CA PRO A 201 -4.52 11.98 5.83
C PRO A 201 -4.52 12.68 7.19
N GLY A 202 -5.27 13.76 7.33
CA GLY A 202 -5.32 14.54 8.56
C GLY A 202 -3.93 15.01 9.00
N SER A 203 -3.72 15.06 10.30
CA SER A 203 -2.48 15.61 10.87
C SER A 203 -1.20 14.85 10.53
N THR A 204 -1.29 13.65 9.96
CA THR A 204 -0.10 12.96 9.45
C THR A 204 0.48 13.66 8.22
N PHE A 205 -0.34 14.37 7.43
CA PHE A 205 0.11 15.17 6.29
C PHE A 205 1.02 16.33 6.70
N LYS A 206 0.97 16.79 7.95
CA LYS A 206 1.89 17.82 8.47
C LYS A 206 3.36 17.39 8.35
N LEU A 207 3.66 16.10 8.23
CA LEU A 207 5.00 15.62 7.89
C LEU A 207 5.40 16.06 6.47
N VAL A 208 4.49 15.98 5.50
CA VAL A 208 4.71 16.45 4.13
C VAL A 208 4.93 17.96 4.10
N THR A 209 4.08 18.72 4.78
CA THR A 209 4.22 20.17 4.90
C THR A 209 5.51 20.55 5.63
N ALA A 210 5.93 19.79 6.65
CA ALA A 210 7.18 20.02 7.34
C ALA A 210 8.41 19.75 6.46
N ILE A 211 8.40 18.69 5.65
CA ILE A 211 9.46 18.42 4.66
C ILE A 211 9.57 19.61 3.71
N CYS A 212 8.45 20.03 3.11
CA CYS A 212 8.43 21.18 2.21
C CYS A 212 8.94 22.47 2.90
N ALA A 213 8.58 22.71 4.15
CA ALA A 213 9.02 23.87 4.91
C ALA A 213 10.53 23.85 5.21
N ILE A 214 11.07 22.71 5.62
CA ILE A 214 12.50 22.53 5.90
C ILE A 214 13.34 22.79 4.64
N GLU A 215 12.84 22.39 3.47
CA GLU A 215 13.52 22.56 2.19
C GLU A 215 13.44 23.98 1.64
N ASN A 216 12.36 24.71 1.93
CA ASN A 216 12.05 25.97 1.23
C ASN A 216 12.05 27.21 2.10
N ILE A 217 12.13 27.09 3.44
CA ILE A 217 12.14 28.21 4.38
C ILE A 217 13.42 28.11 5.24
N PRO A 218 14.49 28.84 4.89
CA PRO A 218 15.80 28.68 5.55
C PRO A 218 15.79 28.94 7.06
N ASP A 219 14.95 29.85 7.53
CA ASP A 219 14.85 30.28 8.92
C ASP A 219 13.68 29.62 9.69
N ILE A 220 13.10 28.52 9.17
CA ILE A 220 11.90 27.85 9.71
C ILE A 220 12.00 27.53 11.21
N TYR A 221 13.20 27.20 11.69
CA TYR A 221 13.43 26.82 13.09
C TYR A 221 13.50 28.01 14.07
N SER A 222 13.70 29.21 13.57
CA SER A 222 13.70 30.45 14.38
C SER A 222 12.36 31.19 14.35
N ARG A 223 11.40 30.69 13.57
CA ARG A 223 10.08 31.31 13.43
C ARG A 223 9.11 30.87 14.50
N GLU A 224 8.16 31.74 14.77
CA GLU A 224 7.05 31.51 15.67
C GLU A 224 5.73 31.95 15.00
N TRP A 225 4.66 31.27 15.36
CA TRP A 225 3.32 31.54 14.85
C TRP A 225 2.36 31.82 16.01
N VAL A 226 1.27 32.54 15.70
CA VAL A 226 0.17 32.77 16.63
C VAL A 226 -0.88 31.69 16.42
N CYS A 227 -1.39 31.13 17.53
CA CYS A 227 -2.52 30.21 17.53
C CYS A 227 -3.45 30.50 18.71
N ASP A 228 -4.48 31.30 18.47
CA ASP A 228 -5.52 31.65 19.45
C ASP A 228 -6.70 30.66 19.42
N GLY A 229 -6.49 29.42 18.90
CA GLY A 229 -7.52 28.40 18.69
C GLY A 229 -8.03 28.32 17.27
N GLU A 230 -7.74 29.31 16.44
CA GLU A 230 -8.01 29.34 15.01
C GLU A 230 -7.02 30.28 14.30
N TYR A 231 -6.97 30.22 12.98
CA TYR A 231 -6.28 31.16 12.10
C TYR A 231 -7.24 31.68 11.04
N GLN A 232 -7.41 32.99 10.94
CA GLN A 232 -8.20 33.63 9.88
C GLN A 232 -7.29 34.03 8.73
N PRO A 233 -7.35 33.36 7.56
CA PRO A 233 -6.65 33.79 6.36
C PRO A 233 -7.16 35.13 5.83
N GLU A 234 -6.42 35.77 4.93
CA GLU A 234 -6.85 37.00 4.26
C GLU A 234 -8.17 36.85 3.52
N SER A 235 -8.47 35.63 3.04
CA SER A 235 -9.74 35.29 2.37
C SER A 235 -10.16 33.86 2.70
N GLY A 236 -11.47 33.59 2.66
CA GLY A 236 -12.04 32.29 2.93
C GLY A 236 -12.43 32.08 4.41
N VAL A 237 -12.55 30.81 4.81
CA VAL A 237 -13.01 30.43 6.15
C VAL A 237 -11.86 30.26 7.13
N ALA A 238 -12.14 30.50 8.41
CA ALA A 238 -11.17 30.31 9.49
C ALA A 238 -10.72 28.83 9.59
N ILE A 239 -9.43 28.64 9.83
CA ILE A 239 -8.83 27.32 10.04
C ILE A 239 -8.78 27.05 11.55
N LYS A 240 -9.71 26.22 12.00
CA LYS A 240 -9.84 25.87 13.41
C LYS A 240 -8.70 24.95 13.86
N CYS A 241 -8.19 25.22 15.05
CA CYS A 241 -7.23 24.38 15.73
C CYS A 241 -7.90 23.55 16.83
N ASN A 242 -7.24 22.49 17.26
CA ASN A 242 -7.72 21.62 18.34
C ASN A 242 -7.59 22.26 19.74
N ALA A 243 -6.75 23.28 19.87
CA ALA A 243 -6.56 24.05 21.10
C ALA A 243 -5.97 25.43 20.81
N ASN A 244 -6.01 26.34 21.78
CA ASN A 244 -5.23 27.55 21.80
C ASN A 244 -3.80 27.21 22.22
N HIS A 245 -2.83 27.42 21.33
CA HIS A 245 -1.41 27.09 21.58
C HIS A 245 -0.57 28.32 21.94
N GLY A 246 -1.22 29.52 22.01
CA GLY A 246 -0.58 30.76 22.41
C GLY A 246 0.00 31.59 21.26
N LYS A 247 0.65 32.69 21.64
CA LYS A 247 1.15 33.69 20.69
C LYS A 247 2.54 33.39 20.13
N HIS A 248 3.24 32.40 20.68
CA HIS A 248 4.62 32.07 20.35
C HIS A 248 4.80 30.56 20.26
N ILE A 249 4.23 29.94 19.23
CA ILE A 249 4.45 28.51 18.99
C ILE A 249 5.52 28.33 17.91
N ASN A 250 6.66 27.73 18.26
CA ASN A 250 7.73 27.43 17.33
C ASN A 250 7.42 26.20 16.47
N PHE A 251 8.25 25.92 15.46
CA PHE A 251 8.03 24.86 14.48
C PHE A 251 7.97 23.46 15.11
N LYS A 252 8.88 23.14 16.05
CA LYS A 252 8.91 21.85 16.74
C LYS A 252 7.64 21.63 17.58
N ASP A 253 7.27 22.64 18.38
CA ASP A 253 6.07 22.59 19.19
C ASP A 253 4.80 22.53 18.34
N ALA A 254 4.76 23.23 17.20
CA ALA A 254 3.64 23.18 16.27
C ALA A 254 3.40 21.76 15.71
N LEU A 255 4.49 21.03 15.37
CA LEU A 255 4.37 19.64 14.97
C LEU A 255 3.97 18.74 16.13
N ALA A 256 4.56 18.90 17.31
CA ALA A 256 4.30 18.09 18.49
C ALA A 256 2.85 18.22 18.98
N LYS A 257 2.35 19.46 19.08
CA LYS A 257 0.97 19.77 19.48
C LYS A 257 -0.03 19.66 18.34
N SER A 258 0.45 19.29 17.13
CA SER A 258 -0.41 19.18 15.93
C SER A 258 -1.18 20.45 15.60
N CYS A 259 -0.56 21.63 15.74
CA CYS A 259 -1.20 22.93 15.56
C CYS A 259 -1.63 23.16 14.11
N ASN A 260 -2.95 23.28 13.89
CA ASN A 260 -3.49 23.57 12.55
C ASN A 260 -3.18 25.01 12.13
N SER A 261 -3.30 25.98 13.05
CA SER A 261 -3.04 27.39 12.74
C SER A 261 -1.63 27.63 12.23
N ALA A 262 -0.60 27.08 12.89
CA ALA A 262 0.78 27.25 12.44
C ALA A 262 1.03 26.54 11.09
N PHE A 263 0.58 25.30 10.93
CA PHE A 263 0.78 24.55 9.68
C PHE A 263 0.00 25.12 8.50
N ALA A 264 -1.16 25.72 8.73
CA ALA A 264 -1.90 26.43 7.69
C ALA A 264 -1.13 27.68 7.22
N GLN A 265 -0.60 28.48 8.15
CA GLN A 265 0.23 29.65 7.83
C GLN A 265 1.48 29.25 7.05
N ILE A 266 2.16 28.17 7.47
CA ILE A 266 3.33 27.61 6.76
C ILE A 266 2.94 27.20 5.34
N ALA A 267 1.83 26.48 5.16
CA ALA A 267 1.39 26.03 3.84
C ALA A 267 1.01 27.18 2.91
N ILE A 268 0.37 28.20 3.44
CA ILE A 268 0.01 29.44 2.70
C ILE A 268 1.29 30.18 2.27
N GLU A 269 2.30 30.31 3.13
CA GLU A 269 3.58 30.93 2.82
C GLU A 269 4.37 30.12 1.77
N LEU A 270 4.39 28.79 1.88
CA LEU A 270 5.03 27.91 0.89
C LEU A 270 4.40 28.07 -0.50
N GLY A 271 3.10 28.26 -0.53
CA GLY A 271 2.33 28.31 -1.75
C GLY A 271 2.04 26.94 -2.35
N GLN A 272 1.05 26.91 -3.23
CA GLN A 272 0.52 25.68 -3.83
C GLN A 272 1.58 24.92 -4.64
N GLU A 273 2.42 25.62 -5.41
CA GLU A 273 3.40 25.00 -6.32
C GLU A 273 4.46 24.18 -5.56
N LYS A 274 5.05 24.74 -4.51
CA LYS A 274 6.06 24.05 -3.72
C LYS A 274 5.47 22.85 -2.99
N LEU A 275 4.26 23.02 -2.41
CA LEU A 275 3.58 21.92 -1.72
C LEU A 275 3.22 20.79 -2.68
N ALA A 276 2.77 21.11 -3.90
CA ALA A 276 2.48 20.14 -4.96
C ALA A 276 3.73 19.40 -5.41
N THR A 277 4.85 20.10 -5.58
CA THR A 277 6.13 19.51 -5.97
C THR A 277 6.61 18.52 -4.92
N THR A 278 6.66 18.93 -3.65
CA THR A 278 7.06 18.06 -2.54
C THR A 278 6.12 16.85 -2.42
N ALA A 279 4.79 17.03 -2.50
CA ALA A 279 3.84 15.94 -2.46
C ALA A 279 4.07 14.91 -3.57
N LYS A 280 4.37 15.36 -4.78
CA LYS A 280 4.68 14.51 -5.93
C LYS A 280 6.01 13.76 -5.75
N GLU A 281 7.05 14.41 -5.26
CA GLU A 281 8.36 13.81 -4.97
C GLU A 281 8.24 12.73 -3.88
N LEU A 282 7.36 12.95 -2.90
CA LEU A 282 7.01 11.97 -1.88
C LEU A 282 6.04 10.87 -2.39
N GLY A 283 5.69 10.89 -3.68
CA GLY A 283 4.86 9.88 -4.33
C GLY A 283 3.38 9.93 -3.97
N ILE A 284 2.88 11.06 -3.46
CA ILE A 284 1.44 11.26 -3.29
C ILE A 284 0.81 11.42 -4.67
N GLY A 285 -0.29 10.71 -4.91
CA GLY A 285 -0.91 10.61 -6.22
C GLY A 285 -0.27 9.57 -7.15
N SER A 286 0.62 8.72 -6.61
CA SER A 286 1.25 7.62 -7.34
C SER A 286 0.97 6.28 -6.66
N VAL A 287 0.93 5.22 -7.46
CA VAL A 287 0.80 3.84 -6.99
C VAL A 287 2.05 3.43 -6.21
N VAL A 288 1.85 2.71 -5.12
CA VAL A 288 2.90 1.94 -4.44
C VAL A 288 2.73 0.48 -4.84
N THR A 289 3.68 -0.05 -5.60
CA THR A 289 3.68 -1.45 -6.00
C THR A 289 4.42 -2.29 -4.96
N VAL A 290 3.76 -3.31 -4.41
CA VAL A 290 4.32 -4.26 -3.44
C VAL A 290 4.72 -5.55 -4.17
N SER A 291 5.89 -6.07 -3.87
CA SER A 291 6.47 -7.27 -4.49
C SER A 291 6.42 -7.25 -6.03
N GLY A 292 6.45 -6.06 -6.63
CA GLY A 292 6.44 -5.86 -8.08
C GLY A 292 5.13 -6.17 -8.80
N THR A 293 4.06 -6.55 -8.08
CA THR A 293 2.81 -7.04 -8.71
C THR A 293 1.53 -6.56 -8.02
N ILE A 294 1.57 -6.19 -6.76
CA ILE A 294 0.39 -5.76 -6.02
C ILE A 294 0.37 -4.24 -5.95
N ASP A 295 -0.53 -3.62 -6.67
CA ASP A 295 -0.63 -2.18 -6.74
C ASP A 295 -1.59 -1.62 -5.69
N SER A 296 -1.20 -0.52 -5.05
CA SER A 296 -2.06 0.24 -4.15
C SER A 296 -2.94 1.23 -4.90
N TYR A 297 -3.93 1.79 -4.22
CA TYR A 297 -4.59 3.00 -4.69
C TYR A 297 -3.57 4.16 -4.80
N ALA A 298 -3.57 4.86 -5.94
CA ALA A 298 -2.60 5.94 -6.19
C ALA A 298 -2.79 7.16 -5.27
N GLY A 299 -4.01 7.37 -4.79
CA GLY A 299 -4.35 8.57 -4.05
C GLY A 299 -4.69 9.75 -4.97
N TYR A 300 -5.07 10.84 -4.32
CA TYR A 300 -5.38 12.11 -4.97
C TYR A 300 -4.88 13.26 -4.10
N PHE A 301 -4.18 14.21 -4.70
CA PHE A 301 -3.75 15.45 -4.05
C PHE A 301 -4.46 16.62 -4.71
N ASP A 302 -5.15 17.45 -3.94
CA ASP A 302 -5.99 18.52 -4.47
C ASP A 302 -5.22 19.79 -4.87
N ALA A 303 -4.06 20.04 -4.28
CA ALA A 303 -3.20 21.18 -4.63
C ALA A 303 -2.36 20.88 -5.90
N THR A 304 -2.99 20.52 -7.01
CA THR A 304 -2.32 20.27 -8.29
C THR A 304 -2.25 21.53 -9.14
N ASP A 305 -1.37 21.56 -10.15
CA ASP A 305 -1.25 22.68 -11.11
C ASP A 305 -2.54 22.96 -11.90
N LYS A 306 -3.48 22.02 -11.90
CA LYS A 306 -4.74 22.10 -12.65
C LYS A 306 -5.85 22.85 -11.93
N ILE A 307 -5.77 22.99 -10.60
CA ILE A 307 -6.80 23.60 -9.76
C ILE A 307 -6.14 24.66 -8.89
N LYS A 308 -6.51 25.93 -9.07
CA LYS A 308 -6.04 27.01 -8.20
C LYS A 308 -6.89 27.01 -6.93
N LEU A 309 -6.26 26.70 -5.81
CA LEU A 309 -6.89 26.73 -4.50
C LEU A 309 -7.01 28.16 -3.96
N GLY A 310 -8.08 28.41 -3.19
CA GLY A 310 -8.17 29.60 -2.33
C GLY A 310 -7.15 29.52 -1.18
N VAL A 311 -6.89 30.64 -0.54
CA VAL A 311 -5.90 30.72 0.53
C VAL A 311 -6.26 29.82 1.71
N ASP A 312 -7.53 29.80 2.11
CA ASP A 312 -8.05 28.93 3.15
C ASP A 312 -7.98 27.44 2.77
N ALA A 313 -8.34 27.11 1.52
CA ALA A 313 -8.24 25.74 1.00
C ALA A 313 -6.80 25.23 0.99
N LEU A 314 -5.84 26.08 0.61
CA LEU A 314 -4.42 25.76 0.67
C LEU A 314 -3.94 25.51 2.10
N GLY A 315 -4.37 26.36 3.04
CA GLY A 315 -4.09 26.16 4.46
C GLY A 315 -4.66 24.84 4.98
N TRP A 316 -5.91 24.49 4.63
CA TRP A 316 -6.53 23.22 4.99
C TRP A 316 -5.80 22.02 4.34
N THR A 317 -5.36 22.13 3.08
CA THR A 317 -4.55 21.11 2.42
C THR A 317 -3.24 20.88 3.17
N GLY A 318 -2.56 21.95 3.61
CA GLY A 318 -1.32 21.84 4.38
C GLY A 318 -1.44 21.17 5.73
N VAL A 319 -2.63 21.13 6.32
CA VAL A 319 -2.92 20.37 7.55
C VAL A 319 -3.48 18.97 7.28
N GLY A 320 -3.60 18.60 6.00
CA GLY A 320 -4.06 17.27 5.57
C GLY A 320 -5.57 17.10 5.56
N GLN A 321 -6.30 18.20 5.42
CA GLN A 321 -7.74 18.21 5.24
C GLN A 321 -8.12 18.54 3.78
N GLY A 322 -9.38 18.71 3.47
CA GLY A 322 -9.86 18.98 2.11
C GLY A 322 -10.12 17.70 1.32
N ASN A 323 -9.84 17.73 0.01
CA ASN A 323 -10.14 16.63 -0.89
C ASN A 323 -9.00 15.63 -1.06
N THR A 324 -7.83 15.90 -0.48
CA THR A 324 -6.68 14.98 -0.54
C THR A 324 -7.06 13.62 0.03
N ARG A 325 -6.74 12.57 -0.71
CA ARG A 325 -6.98 11.16 -0.35
C ARG A 325 -5.71 10.37 -0.60
N ILE A 326 -5.25 9.64 0.42
CA ILE A 326 -3.98 8.91 0.38
C ILE A 326 -4.22 7.48 0.87
N ALA A 327 -3.64 6.50 0.18
CA ALA A 327 -3.58 5.15 0.71
C ALA A 327 -2.63 5.09 1.91
N PRO A 328 -2.96 4.37 3.00
CA PRO A 328 -2.11 4.29 4.19
C PRO A 328 -0.67 3.85 3.89
N ILE A 329 -0.47 2.95 2.92
CA ILE A 329 0.87 2.49 2.51
C ILE A 329 1.74 3.63 1.94
N THR A 330 1.14 4.66 1.34
CA THR A 330 1.89 5.84 0.86
C THR A 330 2.49 6.61 2.03
N MET A 331 1.71 6.84 3.10
CA MET A 331 2.22 7.47 4.32
C MET A 331 3.25 6.58 5.02
N LEU A 332 3.02 5.26 5.05
CA LEU A 332 3.99 4.30 5.60
C LEU A 332 5.34 4.39 4.86
N ARG A 333 5.32 4.52 3.52
CA ARG A 333 6.54 4.70 2.70
C ARG A 333 7.26 6.01 3.03
N ILE A 334 6.53 7.11 3.20
CA ILE A 334 7.12 8.41 3.58
C ILE A 334 7.82 8.31 4.95
N VAL A 335 7.14 7.73 5.95
CA VAL A 335 7.72 7.56 7.29
C VAL A 335 8.92 6.61 7.28
N ALA A 336 8.85 5.52 6.50
CA ALA A 336 9.97 4.60 6.29
C ALA A 336 11.18 5.32 5.65
N ALA A 337 10.95 6.20 4.67
CA ALA A 337 12.01 7.01 4.07
C ALA A 337 12.64 7.98 5.07
N VAL A 338 11.85 8.63 5.93
CA VAL A 338 12.38 9.47 7.03
C VAL A 338 13.28 8.64 7.96
N ALA A 339 12.86 7.42 8.33
CA ALA A 339 13.65 6.53 9.17
C ALA A 339 14.94 6.06 8.49
N ASN A 340 14.94 5.96 7.15
CA ASN A 340 16.04 5.46 6.32
C ASN A 340 16.87 6.58 5.66
N GLY A 341 16.96 7.73 6.30
CA GLY A 341 17.81 8.85 5.84
C GLY A 341 17.37 9.47 4.51
N GLY A 342 16.08 9.46 4.23
CA GLY A 342 15.48 10.07 3.04
C GLY A 342 15.22 9.12 1.87
N ASN A 343 15.61 7.86 1.99
CA ASN A 343 15.47 6.87 0.92
C ASN A 343 14.35 5.87 1.23
N ALA A 344 13.37 5.77 0.34
CA ALA A 344 12.40 4.69 0.35
C ALA A 344 13.00 3.44 -0.30
N VAL A 345 12.63 2.27 0.23
CA VAL A 345 12.90 0.96 -0.38
C VAL A 345 11.61 0.39 -0.96
N SER A 346 11.74 -0.51 -1.94
CA SER A 346 10.57 -1.24 -2.46
C SER A 346 9.98 -2.12 -1.38
N PHE A 347 8.66 -2.11 -1.25
CA PHE A 347 7.97 -2.93 -0.27
C PHE A 347 7.73 -4.34 -0.82
N ASN A 348 7.97 -5.33 0.03
CA ASN A 348 7.80 -6.73 -0.29
C ASN A 348 6.93 -7.41 0.76
N ILE A 349 6.00 -8.24 0.31
CA ILE A 349 5.16 -9.11 1.14
C ILE A 349 5.46 -10.58 0.88
N VAL A 350 6.16 -10.87 -0.23
CA VAL A 350 6.64 -12.19 -0.59
C VAL A 350 8.15 -12.24 -0.36
N ASP A 351 8.62 -13.26 0.34
CA ASP A 351 10.02 -13.57 0.57
C ASP A 351 10.57 -14.46 -0.55
N SER A 352 9.93 -15.59 -0.75
CA SER A 352 10.42 -16.60 -1.69
C SER A 352 9.32 -17.50 -2.23
N LEU A 353 9.61 -18.15 -3.37
CA LEU A 353 8.79 -19.14 -4.01
C LEU A 353 9.62 -20.43 -4.15
N ALA A 354 9.05 -21.55 -3.76
CA ALA A 354 9.70 -22.85 -3.88
C ALA A 354 8.79 -23.87 -4.58
N ASN A 355 9.37 -24.81 -5.31
CA ASN A 355 8.60 -25.94 -5.79
C ASN A 355 8.43 -26.98 -4.67
N GLN A 356 7.60 -28.00 -4.92
CA GLN A 356 7.29 -29.03 -3.94
C GLN A 356 8.49 -29.90 -3.48
N ALA A 357 9.59 -29.87 -4.21
CA ALA A 357 10.83 -30.49 -3.77
C ALA A 357 11.68 -29.57 -2.87
N GLY A 358 11.12 -28.42 -2.47
CA GLY A 358 11.81 -27.41 -1.67
C GLY A 358 12.86 -26.62 -2.44
N LYS A 359 12.93 -26.78 -3.77
CA LYS A 359 13.87 -26.04 -4.60
C LYS A 359 13.33 -24.63 -4.84
N ALA A 360 14.11 -23.62 -4.44
CA ALA A 360 13.80 -22.23 -4.74
C ALA A 360 13.63 -22.02 -6.26
N LEU A 361 12.58 -21.32 -6.63
CA LEU A 361 12.33 -20.87 -7.99
C LEU A 361 12.83 -19.44 -8.14
N ASP A 362 13.26 -19.10 -9.36
CA ASP A 362 13.66 -17.73 -9.66
C ASP A 362 12.49 -16.79 -9.45
N PHE A 363 12.60 -15.98 -8.41
CA PHE A 363 11.66 -14.97 -8.04
C PHE A 363 12.42 -13.69 -7.72
N THR A 364 12.46 -12.79 -8.68
CA THR A 364 13.16 -11.52 -8.53
C THR A 364 12.20 -10.48 -7.93
N LEU A 365 12.46 -10.09 -6.69
CA LEU A 365 11.78 -8.97 -6.06
C LEU A 365 12.45 -7.66 -6.48
N PRO A 366 11.67 -6.59 -6.70
CA PRO A 366 12.24 -5.27 -6.91
C PRO A 366 12.99 -4.84 -5.65
N SER A 367 14.24 -4.44 -5.81
CA SER A 367 15.08 -3.89 -4.72
C SER A 367 15.54 -2.48 -5.05
N ASN A 368 14.61 -1.63 -5.47
CA ASN A 368 14.92 -0.26 -5.82
C ASN A 368 14.93 0.64 -4.59
N GLN A 369 15.92 1.50 -4.50
CA GLN A 369 15.92 2.64 -3.59
C GLN A 369 15.50 3.88 -4.38
N LEU A 370 14.55 4.63 -3.82
CA LEU A 370 14.08 5.91 -4.36
C LEU A 370 14.43 7.00 -3.36
N SER A 371 15.24 7.96 -3.77
CA SER A 371 15.47 9.16 -2.95
C SER A 371 14.20 10.01 -2.94
N MET A 372 13.61 10.19 -1.77
CA MET A 372 12.38 10.96 -1.58
C MET A 372 12.63 12.33 -0.95
N MET A 373 13.72 12.48 -0.20
CA MET A 373 14.12 13.73 0.42
C MET A 373 15.62 13.68 0.77
N ASN A 374 16.23 14.84 1.00
CA ASN A 374 17.61 14.93 1.46
C ASN A 374 17.79 14.31 2.85
N SER A 375 18.95 13.70 3.11
CA SER A 375 19.26 13.06 4.40
C SER A 375 19.23 14.06 5.57
N ASP A 376 19.59 15.30 5.36
CA ASP A 376 19.50 16.37 6.37
C ASP A 376 18.05 16.69 6.72
N VAL A 377 17.15 16.75 5.74
CA VAL A 377 15.70 16.93 5.94
C VAL A 377 15.11 15.75 6.74
N ALA A 378 15.48 14.52 6.34
CA ALA A 378 15.04 13.31 7.04
C ALA A 378 15.52 13.29 8.50
N ALA A 379 16.79 13.65 8.75
CA ALA A 379 17.36 13.72 10.09
C ALA A 379 16.65 14.75 10.98
N LYS A 380 16.41 15.96 10.46
CA LYS A 380 15.69 17.03 11.16
C LYS A 380 14.24 16.63 11.47
N LEU A 381 13.54 16.03 10.51
CA LEU A 381 12.17 15.57 10.73
C LEU A 381 12.10 14.44 11.75
N LYS A 382 13.03 13.48 11.69
CA LYS A 382 13.15 12.40 12.67
C LYS A 382 13.38 12.95 14.08
N GLU A 383 14.24 13.96 14.25
CA GLU A 383 14.45 14.66 15.52
C GLU A 383 13.15 15.30 16.03
N MET A 384 12.40 15.98 15.16
CA MET A 384 11.10 16.57 15.53
C MET A 384 10.07 15.49 15.92
N MET A 385 10.02 14.38 15.20
CA MET A 385 9.14 13.26 15.56
C MET A 385 9.55 12.59 16.87
N ARG A 386 10.85 12.55 17.19
CA ARG A 386 11.33 12.10 18.50
C ARG A 386 10.93 13.08 19.60
N TYR A 387 11.07 14.39 19.34
CA TYR A 387 10.62 15.44 20.25
C TYR A 387 9.12 15.36 20.56
N ASN A 388 8.28 14.99 19.57
CA ASN A 388 6.86 14.76 19.80
C ASN A 388 6.61 13.72 20.91
N VAL A 389 7.37 12.62 20.90
CA VAL A 389 7.23 11.54 21.89
C VAL A 389 7.75 11.96 23.25
N THR A 390 8.94 12.54 23.31
CA THR A 390 9.59 12.90 24.57
C THR A 390 8.89 14.04 25.32
N ASN A 391 8.38 15.03 24.58
CA ASN A 391 7.87 16.27 25.19
C ASN A 391 6.33 16.43 25.14
N HIS A 392 5.65 15.61 24.34
CA HIS A 392 4.20 15.77 24.20
C HIS A 392 3.39 14.49 24.42
N TYR A 393 3.80 13.36 23.81
CA TYR A 393 3.02 12.12 23.91
C TYR A 393 3.31 11.33 25.21
N GLY A 394 4.44 11.59 25.87
CA GLY A 394 4.87 10.97 27.10
C GLY A 394 5.66 9.68 26.86
N GLU A 395 6.97 9.80 26.90
CA GLU A 395 7.91 8.70 26.67
C GLU A 395 7.70 7.50 27.64
N SER A 396 7.27 7.78 28.86
CA SER A 396 7.01 6.75 29.87
C SER A 396 5.96 5.72 29.47
N ARG A 397 5.08 6.06 28.51
CA ARG A 397 4.08 5.14 27.95
C ARG A 397 4.72 4.06 27.07
N TYR A 398 5.94 4.29 26.57
CA TYR A 398 6.61 3.45 25.58
C TYR A 398 7.94 2.95 26.11
N LYS A 399 7.97 2.47 27.36
CA LYS A 399 9.18 2.01 28.03
C LYS A 399 9.97 1.01 27.19
N GLY A 400 11.26 1.28 27.01
CA GLY A 400 12.17 0.42 26.25
C GLY A 400 12.16 0.64 24.73
N LEU A 401 11.26 1.49 24.21
CA LEU A 401 11.18 1.79 22.78
C LEU A 401 11.67 3.21 22.48
N ASN A 402 12.55 3.35 21.50
CA ASN A 402 13.02 4.64 21.02
C ASN A 402 12.13 5.12 19.87
N LEU A 403 10.94 5.60 20.20
CA LEU A 403 9.92 5.96 19.22
C LEU A 403 10.08 7.39 18.67
N CYS A 404 9.81 7.53 17.38
CA CYS A 404 9.56 8.78 16.68
C CYS A 404 8.12 8.71 16.14
N ALA A 405 7.26 9.69 16.43
CA ALA A 405 5.85 9.59 16.08
C ALA A 405 5.22 10.92 15.65
N LYS A 406 4.12 10.80 14.88
CA LYS A 406 3.17 11.86 14.56
C LYS A 406 1.75 11.26 14.48
N SER A 407 0.81 11.86 15.22
CA SER A 407 -0.61 11.51 15.24
C SER A 407 -1.47 12.56 14.51
#